data_8aa9e0a78ccfdc5f3e2d4a50aab32cda
#
_entry.id   8aa9e0a78ccfdc5f3e2d4a50aab32cda
#
_cell.length_a   1.000
_cell.length_b   1.000
_cell.length_c   1.000
_cell.angle_alpha   90.00
_cell.angle_beta   90.00
_cell.angle_gamma   90.00
#
_symmetry.space_group_name_H-M   'P 1'
#
loop_
_entity.id
_entity.type
_entity.pdbx_description
1 polymer ?
#
loop_
_entity_poly.entity_id
_entity_poly.type
_entity_poly.pdbx_seq_one_letter_code
_entity_poly.pdbx_strand_id
1 'polypeptide(L)'
;MQKTKSVDKENRMIRYRSAILLILFLGIFILFLIFSITMGKTVASSRNTDNKIVKLENKGIRGKIISKDGFVVTYSEKKFRAEINTRSIDPKKKNLFVKLFAIYSGLSEREIESKFFSKSGRKIHGRIVLTNNIDYRLKSDLKSLSYKMSRLHIFRPLNPRKPHIIFGLDIIPDSETRFFPHKSLLTPVVGYVHTEMKEDYRKPKGVKGLERAYSSYLKSEQDGLVYAKKDVQGTPLLDGENHKTKRVDGMNLHLNIPLSFQKDVEAVVTKMKKRTAAQEVMAAVMDSTTGQLYALASSERFNPKHIRQRDVNALHPKFSEYLYEPGSVIKPFTMAIALEHDKVDIHEQIPLGGKLKVTNKYTISDDDYFKSLTPKGIIMHSSNIGISKIAWRLTGSELYNGWRNFGLSKPSGIDLSKELIGRIKSASQLNHKTHSANMAYGYGMLANFMQLVRGYSAFNNDGVIVTPKIVEYLSDQNGKNYTVPRDVVNVQACSTRTAHIINDMLQETVNQGTGTSAQYDGLTVGGKTGTAHISEKGHYVEKYHSSFYGFANDELGHKFTIGVFVIKPKKVYFASQTAAPTFQKIVGMLVKHHYLVVDKILAKIDLSRRETVRARKRAAYLRKIEAYNEEHGIK
;
A
#
# COMPACT_ATOMS: atom_id res chain seq x y z
N MET A 1 76.54 -32.89 -93.44
CA MET A 1 75.05 -32.77 -93.54
C MET A 1 74.28 -33.54 -92.47
N GLN A 2 74.93 -34.33 -91.58
CA GLN A 2 74.20 -35.07 -90.51
C GLN A 2 74.06 -34.32 -89.15
N LYS A 3 74.97 -33.34 -88.82
CA LYS A 3 74.86 -32.55 -87.53
C LYS A 3 73.75 -31.54 -87.48
N THR A 4 73.31 -30.94 -88.59
CA THR A 4 72.25 -29.93 -88.68
C THR A 4 70.84 -30.56 -88.54
N LYS A 5 70.61 -31.82 -88.93
CA LYS A 5 69.32 -32.52 -88.78
C LYS A 5 69.05 -32.97 -87.31
N SER A 6 70.09 -33.19 -86.50
CA SER A 6 69.96 -33.57 -85.12
C SER A 6 69.55 -32.40 -84.23
N VAL A 7 70.13 -31.23 -84.47
CA VAL A 7 69.80 -29.94 -83.71
C VAL A 7 68.39 -29.45 -84.02
N ASP A 8 67.92 -29.63 -85.26
CA ASP A 8 66.52 -29.28 -85.63
C ASP A 8 65.48 -30.20 -85.01
N LYS A 9 65.80 -31.46 -84.84
CA LYS A 9 64.92 -32.45 -84.17
C LYS A 9 64.83 -32.19 -82.67
N GLU A 10 65.94 -31.80 -82.04
CA GLU A 10 66.04 -31.46 -80.63
C GLU A 10 65.31 -30.16 -80.33
N ASN A 11 65.47 -29.12 -81.16
CA ASN A 11 64.78 -27.89 -81.07
C ASN A 11 63.22 -28.03 -81.28
N ARG A 12 62.81 -28.94 -82.18
CA ARG A 12 61.40 -29.30 -82.37
C ARG A 12 60.86 -30.04 -81.12
N MET A 13 61.62 -30.96 -80.51
CA MET A 13 61.19 -31.60 -79.30
C MET A 13 61.10 -30.68 -78.12
N ILE A 14 62.08 -29.75 -77.98
CA ILE A 14 61.99 -28.69 -76.96
C ILE A 14 60.77 -27.78 -77.13
N ARG A 15 60.50 -27.33 -78.37
CA ARG A 15 59.28 -26.54 -78.65
C ARG A 15 58.01 -27.34 -78.41
N TYR A 16 57.99 -28.64 -78.69
CA TYR A 16 56.80 -29.48 -78.41
C TYR A 16 56.62 -29.72 -76.89
N ARG A 17 57.67 -29.89 -76.15
CA ARG A 17 57.63 -29.99 -74.68
C ARG A 17 57.26 -28.70 -74.04
N SER A 18 57.79 -27.57 -74.52
CA SER A 18 57.41 -26.23 -74.05
C SER A 18 55.93 -25.88 -74.33
N ALA A 19 55.42 -26.30 -75.50
CA ALA A 19 54.01 -26.11 -75.85
C ALA A 19 53.06 -26.96 -74.96
N ILE A 20 53.46 -28.21 -74.68
CA ILE A 20 52.70 -29.09 -73.75
C ILE A 20 52.74 -28.55 -72.35
N LEU A 21 53.89 -28.09 -71.87
CA LEU A 21 53.97 -27.41 -70.53
C LEU A 21 53.14 -26.12 -70.46
N LEU A 22 53.12 -25.36 -71.53
CA LEU A 22 52.29 -24.12 -71.60
C LEU A 22 50.78 -24.44 -71.61
N ILE A 23 50.37 -25.49 -72.32
CA ILE A 23 48.98 -25.99 -72.31
C ILE A 23 48.59 -26.51 -70.91
N LEU A 24 49.48 -27.26 -70.24
CA LEU A 24 49.32 -27.75 -68.88
C LEU A 24 49.19 -26.56 -67.86
N PHE A 25 50.08 -25.58 -68.03
CA PHE A 25 50.06 -24.42 -67.19
C PHE A 25 48.77 -23.60 -67.38
N LEU A 26 48.32 -23.43 -68.64
CA LEU A 26 47.09 -22.76 -68.99
C LEU A 26 45.88 -23.51 -68.43
N GLY A 27 45.89 -24.86 -68.48
CA GLY A 27 44.85 -25.71 -67.89
C GLY A 27 44.77 -25.59 -66.36
N ILE A 28 45.92 -25.58 -65.68
CA ILE A 28 45.98 -25.37 -64.22
C ILE A 28 45.52 -23.98 -63.88
N PHE A 29 45.89 -22.95 -64.64
CA PHE A 29 45.48 -21.56 -64.42
C PHE A 29 43.98 -21.42 -64.61
N ILE A 30 43.38 -22.02 -65.63
CA ILE A 30 41.91 -22.04 -65.86
C ILE A 30 41.19 -22.73 -64.72
N LEU A 31 41.69 -23.89 -64.23
CA LEU A 31 41.16 -24.60 -63.08
C LEU A 31 41.23 -23.74 -61.80
N PHE A 32 42.34 -23.05 -61.56
CA PHE A 32 42.53 -22.14 -60.44
C PHE A 32 41.56 -20.94 -60.55
N LEU A 33 41.34 -20.40 -61.74
CA LEU A 33 40.40 -19.32 -61.97
C LEU A 33 38.93 -19.76 -61.70
N ILE A 34 38.56 -20.94 -62.17
CA ILE A 34 37.25 -21.57 -61.91
C ILE A 34 37.08 -21.83 -60.44
N PHE A 35 38.10 -22.34 -59.73
CA PHE A 35 38.09 -22.56 -58.31
C PHE A 35 37.95 -21.23 -57.52
N SER A 36 38.69 -20.22 -57.92
CA SER A 36 38.63 -18.89 -57.29
C SER A 36 37.24 -18.21 -57.49
N ILE A 37 36.65 -18.35 -58.68
CA ILE A 37 35.31 -17.82 -58.97
C ILE A 37 34.23 -18.61 -58.20
N THR A 38 34.35 -19.92 -58.12
CA THR A 38 33.41 -20.77 -57.36
C THR A 38 33.55 -20.54 -55.87
N MET A 39 34.77 -20.40 -55.34
CA MET A 39 35.02 -20.02 -53.94
C MET A 39 34.47 -18.63 -53.63
N GLY A 40 34.70 -17.63 -54.51
CA GLY A 40 34.16 -16.30 -54.38
C GLY A 40 32.63 -16.29 -54.37
N LYS A 41 31.97 -17.04 -55.24
CA LYS A 41 30.50 -17.21 -55.25
C LYS A 41 30.01 -17.93 -53.99
N THR A 42 30.69 -18.95 -53.50
CA THR A 42 30.31 -19.67 -52.31
C THR A 42 30.47 -18.78 -51.05
N VAL A 43 31.54 -18.00 -50.95
CA VAL A 43 31.75 -17.07 -49.84
C VAL A 43 30.73 -15.92 -49.91
N ALA A 44 30.43 -15.43 -51.11
CA ALA A 44 29.41 -14.40 -51.31
C ALA A 44 27.99 -14.92 -51.03
N SER A 45 27.65 -16.14 -51.42
CA SER A 45 26.36 -16.76 -51.15
C SER A 45 26.17 -17.15 -49.68
N SER A 46 27.21 -17.52 -48.98
CA SER A 46 27.17 -17.80 -47.51
C SER A 46 27.01 -16.52 -46.69
N ARG A 47 27.38 -15.34 -47.21
CA ARG A 47 27.12 -14.03 -46.59
C ARG A 47 25.70 -13.52 -46.77
N ASN A 48 24.94 -14.06 -47.73
CA ASN A 48 23.50 -13.81 -47.90
C ASN A 48 22.63 -14.80 -47.12
N THR A 49 23.11 -15.34 -45.98
CA THR A 49 22.21 -15.94 -45.00
C THR A 49 21.22 -14.85 -44.55
N ASP A 50 19.91 -15.08 -44.79
CA ASP A 50 18.82 -14.32 -44.19
C ASP A 50 19.21 -13.90 -42.78
N ASN A 51 19.66 -12.67 -42.58
CA ASN A 51 19.99 -12.09 -41.30
C ASN A 51 18.68 -11.97 -40.50
N LYS A 52 18.16 -13.10 -39.99
CA LYS A 52 16.97 -13.11 -39.17
C LYS A 52 17.27 -12.38 -37.89
N ILE A 53 16.77 -11.15 -37.81
CA ILE A 53 16.80 -10.34 -36.59
C ILE A 53 15.95 -11.04 -35.54
N VAL A 54 16.53 -11.32 -34.39
CA VAL A 54 15.82 -11.81 -33.20
C VAL A 54 15.51 -10.63 -32.32
N LYS A 55 14.27 -10.51 -31.92
CA LYS A 55 13.80 -9.59 -30.89
C LYS A 55 13.92 -10.31 -29.53
N LEU A 56 14.87 -9.89 -28.70
CA LEU A 56 15.01 -10.35 -27.33
C LEU A 56 14.33 -9.31 -26.41
N GLU A 57 13.25 -9.72 -25.76
CA GLU A 57 12.52 -8.87 -24.84
C GLU A 57 12.91 -9.18 -23.38
N ASN A 58 13.20 -8.13 -22.64
CA ASN A 58 13.40 -8.16 -21.20
C ASN A 58 12.34 -7.29 -20.53
N LYS A 59 11.18 -7.88 -20.24
CA LYS A 59 10.04 -7.15 -19.65
C LYS A 59 10.46 -6.43 -18.37
N GLY A 60 10.08 -5.16 -18.24
CA GLY A 60 10.23 -4.41 -17.00
C GLY A 60 9.30 -4.95 -15.90
N ILE A 61 9.64 -4.74 -14.65
CA ILE A 61 8.87 -5.19 -13.48
C ILE A 61 8.37 -4.02 -12.65
N ARG A 62 7.26 -4.26 -11.94
CA ARG A 62 6.65 -3.32 -11.01
C ARG A 62 7.57 -3.08 -9.81
N GLY A 63 7.74 -1.81 -9.40
CA GLY A 63 8.56 -1.39 -8.28
C GLY A 63 8.10 -1.98 -6.94
N LYS A 64 8.98 -1.96 -5.95
CA LYS A 64 8.74 -2.47 -4.60
C LYS A 64 8.00 -1.44 -3.75
N ILE A 65 7.34 -1.89 -2.68
CA ILE A 65 6.92 -1.05 -1.56
C ILE A 65 7.76 -1.48 -0.36
N ILE A 66 8.43 -0.52 0.27
CA ILE A 66 9.42 -0.74 1.32
C ILE A 66 9.02 0.10 2.53
N SER A 67 9.02 -0.50 3.72
CA SER A 67 8.74 0.18 4.99
C SER A 67 9.92 1.04 5.45
N LYS A 68 9.69 1.95 6.41
CA LYS A 68 10.74 2.84 6.96
C LYS A 68 11.91 2.07 7.58
N ASP A 69 11.64 0.93 8.17
CA ASP A 69 12.64 0.01 8.75
C ASP A 69 13.22 -0.98 7.73
N GLY A 70 13.07 -0.71 6.42
CA GLY A 70 13.74 -1.42 5.32
C GLY A 70 13.12 -2.75 4.90
N PHE A 71 12.02 -3.19 5.51
CA PHE A 71 11.35 -4.44 5.11
C PHE A 71 10.61 -4.27 3.79
N VAL A 72 10.75 -5.25 2.90
CA VAL A 72 10.03 -5.29 1.64
C VAL A 72 8.59 -5.73 1.89
N VAL A 73 7.65 -4.80 1.79
CA VAL A 73 6.21 -5.04 2.00
C VAL A 73 5.59 -5.74 0.80
N THR A 74 5.95 -5.31 -0.41
CA THR A 74 5.57 -5.98 -1.65
C THR A 74 6.67 -5.89 -2.71
N TYR A 75 6.76 -6.93 -3.56
CA TYR A 75 7.66 -6.95 -4.71
C TYR A 75 7.08 -7.80 -5.84
N SER A 76 7.67 -7.68 -7.03
CA SER A 76 7.27 -8.46 -8.21
C SER A 76 8.38 -9.38 -8.70
N GLU A 77 8.00 -10.54 -9.21
CA GLU A 77 8.88 -11.48 -9.90
C GLU A 77 8.32 -11.86 -11.27
N LYS A 78 9.22 -12.05 -12.23
CA LYS A 78 8.88 -12.64 -13.52
C LYS A 78 8.64 -14.13 -13.36
N LYS A 79 7.60 -14.61 -14.00
CA LYS A 79 7.30 -16.02 -14.14
C LYS A 79 7.38 -16.42 -15.61
N PHE A 80 7.73 -17.65 -15.85
CA PHE A 80 7.94 -18.21 -17.17
C PHE A 80 7.00 -19.39 -17.40
N ARG A 81 6.82 -19.76 -18.67
CA ARG A 81 6.09 -20.94 -19.07
C ARG A 81 6.97 -21.81 -19.97
N ALA A 82 6.79 -23.11 -19.89
CA ALA A 82 7.42 -24.08 -20.76
C ALA A 82 6.46 -24.47 -21.87
N GLU A 83 6.87 -24.28 -23.10
CA GLU A 83 6.10 -24.63 -24.29
C GLU A 83 6.86 -25.61 -25.15
N ILE A 84 6.11 -26.45 -25.87
CA ILE A 84 6.67 -27.36 -26.87
C ILE A 84 5.73 -27.50 -28.05
N ASN A 85 6.29 -27.71 -29.25
CA ASN A 85 5.51 -28.16 -30.37
C ASN A 85 5.45 -29.69 -30.38
N THR A 86 4.27 -30.27 -30.22
CA THR A 86 4.10 -31.73 -30.14
C THR A 86 4.61 -32.48 -31.38
N ARG A 87 4.65 -31.81 -32.55
CA ARG A 87 5.17 -32.39 -33.80
C ARG A 87 6.69 -32.47 -33.84
N SER A 88 7.38 -31.67 -33.01
CA SER A 88 8.84 -31.67 -32.95
C SER A 88 9.41 -32.81 -32.09
N ILE A 89 8.60 -33.49 -31.30
CA ILE A 89 9.04 -34.63 -30.50
C ILE A 89 9.11 -35.87 -31.39
N ASP A 90 10.23 -36.61 -31.36
CA ASP A 90 10.32 -37.94 -31.96
C ASP A 90 9.33 -38.88 -31.26
N PRO A 91 8.37 -39.49 -31.98
CA PRO A 91 7.40 -40.41 -31.40
C PRO A 91 8.02 -41.55 -30.60
N LYS A 92 9.18 -42.06 -31.04
CA LYS A 92 9.89 -43.13 -30.35
C LYS A 92 10.52 -42.69 -29.01
N LYS A 93 10.77 -41.37 -28.85
CA LYS A 93 11.42 -40.79 -27.66
C LYS A 93 10.44 -39.95 -26.78
N LYS A 94 9.13 -39.99 -27.08
CA LYS A 94 8.12 -39.23 -26.33
C LYS A 94 8.14 -39.63 -24.85
N ASN A 95 8.20 -40.90 -24.51
CA ASN A 95 8.25 -41.37 -23.12
C ASN A 95 9.50 -40.86 -22.38
N LEU A 96 10.66 -40.86 -23.06
CA LEU A 96 11.89 -40.30 -22.51
C LEU A 96 11.75 -38.79 -22.24
N PHE A 97 11.13 -38.06 -23.18
CA PHE A 97 10.81 -36.62 -22.98
C PHE A 97 9.98 -36.41 -21.72
N VAL A 98 8.87 -37.14 -21.56
CA VAL A 98 7.96 -37.04 -20.43
C VAL A 98 8.67 -37.30 -19.11
N LYS A 99 9.46 -38.39 -19.02
CA LYS A 99 10.23 -38.74 -17.81
C LYS A 99 11.25 -37.67 -17.43
N LEU A 100 12.05 -37.19 -18.41
CA LEU A 100 13.06 -36.18 -18.15
C LEU A 100 12.42 -34.86 -17.73
N PHE A 101 11.33 -34.46 -18.39
CA PHE A 101 10.61 -33.22 -18.01
C PHE A 101 9.96 -33.35 -16.64
N ALA A 102 9.41 -34.50 -16.26
CA ALA A 102 8.86 -34.79 -14.93
C ALA A 102 9.91 -34.60 -13.83
N ILE A 103 11.10 -35.19 -14.00
CA ILE A 103 12.20 -35.11 -13.03
C ILE A 103 12.59 -33.64 -12.77
N TYR A 104 12.72 -32.84 -13.82
CA TYR A 104 13.17 -31.44 -13.70
C TYR A 104 12.04 -30.47 -13.25
N SER A 105 10.81 -30.70 -13.70
CA SER A 105 9.68 -29.80 -13.41
C SER A 105 8.98 -30.10 -12.08
N GLY A 106 9.18 -31.31 -11.52
CA GLY A 106 8.45 -31.81 -10.35
C GLY A 106 6.99 -32.18 -10.62
N LEU A 107 6.55 -32.17 -11.89
CA LEU A 107 5.23 -32.62 -12.30
C LEU A 107 5.19 -34.14 -12.46
N SER A 108 4.03 -34.75 -12.24
CA SER A 108 3.86 -36.17 -12.52
C SER A 108 3.82 -36.45 -14.03
N GLU A 109 4.31 -37.60 -14.46
CA GLU A 109 4.25 -38.03 -15.86
C GLU A 109 2.82 -37.97 -16.41
N ARG A 110 1.85 -38.36 -15.62
CA ARG A 110 0.41 -38.33 -15.98
C ARG A 110 -0.09 -36.90 -16.25
N GLU A 111 0.33 -35.92 -15.43
CA GLU A 111 -0.03 -34.51 -15.67
C GLU A 111 0.58 -33.99 -16.97
N ILE A 112 1.83 -34.32 -17.24
CA ILE A 112 2.53 -33.93 -18.47
C ILE A 112 1.84 -34.58 -19.69
N GLU A 113 1.56 -35.87 -19.63
CA GLU A 113 0.88 -36.60 -20.69
C GLU A 113 -0.51 -36.02 -20.99
N SER A 114 -1.26 -35.63 -19.97
CA SER A 114 -2.57 -35.02 -20.13
C SER A 114 -2.53 -33.75 -20.99
N LYS A 115 -1.42 -32.98 -20.98
CA LYS A 115 -1.25 -31.76 -21.78
C LYS A 115 -1.18 -32.02 -23.29
N PHE A 116 -0.88 -33.24 -23.71
CA PHE A 116 -0.87 -33.62 -25.13
C PHE A 116 -2.27 -33.85 -25.70
N PHE A 117 -3.31 -33.80 -24.87
CA PHE A 117 -4.68 -34.01 -25.26
C PHE A 117 -5.56 -32.81 -24.93
N SER A 118 -6.52 -32.51 -25.80
CA SER A 118 -7.55 -31.50 -25.53
C SER A 118 -8.52 -31.97 -24.45
N LYS A 119 -9.35 -31.07 -23.91
CA LYS A 119 -10.44 -31.41 -22.98
C LYS A 119 -11.42 -32.46 -23.53
N SER A 120 -11.52 -32.57 -24.86
CA SER A 120 -12.33 -33.58 -25.56
C SER A 120 -11.59 -34.90 -25.82
N GLY A 121 -10.38 -35.10 -25.27
CA GLY A 121 -9.57 -36.31 -25.45
C GLY A 121 -8.84 -36.40 -26.80
N ARG A 122 -8.95 -35.41 -27.69
CA ARG A 122 -8.27 -35.41 -28.99
C ARG A 122 -6.79 -35.00 -28.81
N LYS A 123 -5.87 -35.72 -29.48
CA LYS A 123 -4.46 -35.39 -29.49
C LYS A 123 -4.21 -34.02 -30.11
N ILE A 124 -3.43 -33.17 -29.43
CA ILE A 124 -3.10 -31.83 -29.90
C ILE A 124 -1.88 -31.91 -30.83
N HIS A 125 -2.03 -31.38 -32.05
CA HIS A 125 -0.95 -31.25 -33.02
C HIS A 125 -0.56 -29.77 -33.14
N GLY A 126 0.49 -29.34 -32.42
CA GLY A 126 0.95 -27.96 -32.42
C GLY A 126 1.63 -27.56 -31.13
N ARG A 127 1.67 -26.26 -30.85
CA ARG A 127 2.21 -25.73 -29.58
C ARG A 127 1.27 -26.05 -28.42
N ILE A 128 1.86 -26.55 -27.34
CA ILE A 128 1.18 -26.75 -26.05
C ILE A 128 2.01 -26.15 -24.93
N VAL A 129 1.34 -25.66 -23.90
CA VAL A 129 1.96 -25.25 -22.63
C VAL A 129 2.01 -26.45 -21.71
N LEU A 130 3.20 -26.84 -21.33
CA LEU A 130 3.43 -27.97 -20.39
C LEU A 130 3.20 -27.52 -18.95
N THR A 131 3.78 -26.37 -18.58
CA THR A 131 3.60 -25.75 -17.26
C THR A 131 3.82 -24.25 -17.35
N ASN A 132 3.21 -23.51 -16.44
CA ASN A 132 3.37 -22.07 -16.25
C ASN A 132 3.83 -21.79 -14.82
N ASN A 133 4.02 -20.49 -14.49
CA ASN A 133 4.45 -20.07 -13.15
C ASN A 133 5.85 -20.55 -12.75
N ILE A 134 6.73 -20.78 -13.72
CA ILE A 134 8.13 -21.18 -13.55
C ILE A 134 8.91 -19.99 -12.98
N ASP A 135 9.67 -20.20 -11.90
CA ASP A 135 10.59 -19.21 -11.34
C ASP A 135 11.94 -19.16 -12.10
N TYR A 136 12.84 -18.30 -11.65
CA TYR A 136 14.14 -18.11 -12.30
C TYR A 136 15.06 -19.33 -12.18
N ARG A 137 14.99 -20.09 -11.07
CA ARG A 137 15.80 -21.27 -10.82
C ARG A 137 15.35 -22.40 -11.76
N LEU A 138 14.08 -22.74 -11.71
CA LEU A 138 13.51 -23.78 -12.57
C LEU A 138 13.64 -23.43 -14.06
N LYS A 139 13.57 -22.14 -14.44
CA LYS A 139 13.87 -21.69 -15.81
C LYS A 139 15.27 -22.08 -16.25
N SER A 140 16.28 -21.87 -15.41
CA SER A 140 17.68 -22.23 -15.70
C SER A 140 17.81 -23.73 -15.89
N ASP A 141 17.22 -24.51 -15.00
CA ASP A 141 17.26 -25.98 -15.03
C ASP A 141 16.57 -26.53 -16.28
N LEU A 142 15.40 -26.01 -16.64
CA LEU A 142 14.66 -26.42 -17.84
C LEU A 142 15.36 -25.99 -19.14
N LYS A 143 16.07 -24.87 -19.18
CA LYS A 143 16.92 -24.49 -20.33
C LYS A 143 18.08 -25.46 -20.50
N SER A 144 18.75 -25.83 -19.42
CA SER A 144 19.80 -26.86 -19.43
C SER A 144 19.24 -28.18 -19.89
N LEU A 145 18.04 -28.56 -19.42
CA LEU A 145 17.36 -29.78 -19.89
C LEU A 145 17.04 -29.72 -21.39
N SER A 146 16.54 -28.60 -21.91
CA SER A 146 16.26 -28.43 -23.34
C SER A 146 17.50 -28.70 -24.19
N TYR A 147 18.65 -28.17 -23.77
CA TYR A 147 19.93 -28.43 -24.43
C TYR A 147 20.33 -29.93 -24.40
N LYS A 148 20.20 -30.58 -23.23
CA LYS A 148 20.48 -32.03 -23.07
C LYS A 148 19.56 -32.89 -23.96
N MET A 149 18.27 -32.57 -23.99
CA MET A 149 17.28 -33.24 -24.83
C MET A 149 17.60 -33.11 -26.33
N SER A 150 18.09 -31.95 -26.76
CA SER A 150 18.53 -31.73 -28.14
C SER A 150 19.70 -32.63 -28.50
N ARG A 151 20.70 -32.78 -27.62
CA ARG A 151 21.85 -33.70 -27.79
C ARG A 151 21.42 -35.15 -27.83
N LEU A 152 20.37 -35.54 -27.13
CA LEU A 152 19.78 -36.87 -27.15
C LEU A 152 18.88 -37.11 -28.38
N HIS A 153 18.83 -36.15 -29.30
CA HIS A 153 17.97 -36.20 -30.51
C HIS A 153 16.51 -36.53 -30.18
N ILE A 154 15.98 -35.95 -29.09
CA ILE A 154 14.58 -36.09 -28.72
C ILE A 154 13.71 -35.26 -29.66
N PHE A 155 14.25 -34.18 -30.21
CA PHE A 155 13.54 -33.28 -31.12
C PHE A 155 13.92 -33.57 -32.56
N ARG A 156 12.92 -33.42 -33.46
CA ARG A 156 13.05 -33.58 -34.92
C ARG A 156 12.62 -32.32 -35.66
N PRO A 157 13.13 -32.06 -36.86
CA PRO A 157 12.68 -30.96 -37.68
C PRO A 157 11.17 -31.07 -38.00
N LEU A 158 10.46 -29.96 -37.98
CA LEU A 158 9.05 -29.91 -38.42
C LEU A 158 8.91 -30.00 -39.94
N ASN A 159 9.91 -29.52 -40.68
CA ASN A 159 9.94 -29.54 -42.13
C ASN A 159 11.17 -30.31 -42.62
N PRO A 160 11.02 -31.48 -43.26
CA PRO A 160 12.15 -32.27 -43.80
C PRO A 160 13.03 -31.51 -44.78
N ARG A 161 12.47 -30.53 -45.52
CA ARG A 161 13.24 -29.68 -46.44
C ARG A 161 14.09 -28.61 -45.75
N LYS A 162 13.91 -28.41 -44.41
CA LYS A 162 14.69 -27.49 -43.57
C LYS A 162 15.16 -28.23 -42.33
N PRO A 163 16.04 -29.23 -42.44
CA PRO A 163 16.43 -30.15 -41.36
C PRO A 163 17.18 -29.42 -40.23
N HIS A 164 17.74 -28.26 -40.49
CA HIS A 164 18.46 -27.43 -39.50
C HIS A 164 17.54 -26.65 -38.57
N ILE A 165 16.20 -26.55 -38.86
CA ILE A 165 15.24 -25.86 -38.00
C ILE A 165 14.56 -26.89 -37.10
N ILE A 166 15.05 -27.00 -35.85
CA ILE A 166 14.50 -27.88 -34.82
C ILE A 166 13.90 -27.03 -33.72
N PHE A 167 12.61 -27.23 -33.42
CA PHE A 167 11.94 -26.61 -32.28
C PHE A 167 12.06 -27.52 -31.07
N GLY A 168 12.72 -27.04 -30.03
CA GLY A 168 12.88 -27.75 -28.76
C GLY A 168 11.86 -27.37 -27.71
N LEU A 169 12.24 -27.53 -26.47
CA LEU A 169 11.52 -27.04 -25.30
C LEU A 169 11.84 -25.55 -25.10
N ASP A 170 10.83 -24.70 -25.31
CA ASP A 170 10.93 -23.25 -25.18
C ASP A 170 10.52 -22.80 -23.78
N ILE A 171 11.35 -22.00 -23.13
CA ILE A 171 11.05 -21.38 -21.84
C ILE A 171 10.96 -19.87 -22.06
N ILE A 172 9.73 -19.37 -22.10
CA ILE A 172 9.43 -17.97 -22.46
C ILE A 172 8.81 -17.21 -21.29
N PRO A 173 8.94 -15.87 -21.23
CA PRO A 173 8.25 -15.06 -20.24
C PRO A 173 6.73 -15.23 -20.35
N ASP A 174 6.05 -15.41 -19.20
CA ASP A 174 4.60 -15.64 -19.13
C ASP A 174 3.87 -14.54 -18.37
N SER A 175 4.41 -14.18 -17.22
CA SER A 175 3.74 -13.23 -16.33
C SER A 175 4.70 -12.53 -15.38
N GLU A 176 4.18 -11.49 -14.77
CA GLU A 176 4.72 -10.86 -13.58
C GLU A 176 3.76 -11.12 -12.41
N THR A 177 4.28 -11.69 -11.34
CA THR A 177 3.50 -12.01 -10.14
C THR A 177 3.89 -11.09 -9.00
N ARG A 178 2.88 -10.49 -8.34
CA ARG A 178 3.06 -9.64 -7.16
C ARG A 178 3.08 -10.49 -5.89
N PHE A 179 4.08 -10.27 -5.03
CA PHE A 179 4.26 -10.98 -3.77
C PHE A 179 4.06 -10.05 -2.57
N PHE A 180 3.48 -10.60 -1.52
CA PHE A 180 3.21 -9.94 -0.23
C PHE A 180 3.80 -10.82 0.89
N PRO A 181 5.11 -10.67 1.22
CA PRO A 181 5.81 -11.53 2.19
C PRO A 181 5.15 -11.56 3.56
N HIS A 182 4.63 -10.42 4.00
CA HIS A 182 4.02 -10.25 5.32
C HIS A 182 2.52 -10.56 5.36
N LYS A 183 1.99 -11.21 4.30
CA LYS A 183 0.59 -11.67 4.20
C LYS A 183 -0.42 -10.53 4.41
N SER A 184 -1.07 -10.48 5.59
CA SER A 184 -2.13 -9.51 5.87
C SER A 184 -1.66 -8.23 6.57
N LEU A 185 -0.37 -8.10 6.90
CA LEU A 185 0.15 -6.91 7.58
C LEU A 185 0.06 -5.69 6.66
N LEU A 186 -0.50 -4.58 7.16
CA LEU A 186 -0.68 -3.30 6.46
C LEU A 186 -1.57 -3.39 5.18
N THR A 187 -2.35 -4.47 5.00
CA THR A 187 -3.04 -4.72 3.72
C THR A 187 -4.13 -3.74 3.34
N PRO A 188 -4.96 -3.18 4.23
CA PRO A 188 -5.93 -2.16 3.84
C PRO A 188 -5.26 -0.90 3.27
N VAL A 189 -4.03 -0.59 3.71
CA VAL A 189 -3.24 0.56 3.24
C VAL A 189 -2.53 0.25 1.93
N VAL A 190 -1.78 -0.85 1.89
CA VAL A 190 -1.06 -1.28 0.69
C VAL A 190 -2.01 -1.62 -0.45
N GLY A 191 -3.12 -2.28 -0.13
CA GLY A 191 -4.10 -2.72 -1.11
C GLY A 191 -3.73 -4.03 -1.79
N TYR A 192 -4.21 -4.21 -3.01
CA TYR A 192 -4.01 -5.42 -3.80
C TYR A 192 -3.99 -5.12 -5.30
N VAL A 193 -3.53 -6.11 -6.07
CA VAL A 193 -3.47 -6.05 -7.52
C VAL A 193 -4.37 -7.12 -8.14
N HIS A 194 -4.86 -6.88 -9.35
CA HIS A 194 -5.37 -7.93 -10.23
C HIS A 194 -4.41 -8.14 -11.39
N THR A 195 -4.56 -9.27 -12.07
CA THR A 195 -3.75 -9.59 -13.25
C THR A 195 -4.46 -9.07 -14.51
N GLU A 196 -3.78 -8.24 -15.29
CA GLU A 196 -4.23 -7.74 -16.58
C GLU A 196 -3.41 -8.40 -17.70
N MET A 197 -4.07 -8.88 -18.75
CA MET A 197 -3.40 -9.39 -19.94
C MET A 197 -2.99 -8.22 -20.83
N LYS A 198 -1.73 -8.13 -21.18
CA LYS A 198 -1.20 -7.16 -22.15
C LYS A 198 -0.42 -7.93 -23.20
N GLU A 199 -0.96 -7.99 -24.41
CA GLU A 199 -0.46 -8.91 -25.44
C GLU A 199 -0.48 -10.35 -24.89
N ASP A 200 0.64 -11.09 -24.97
CA ASP A 200 0.79 -12.45 -24.43
C ASP A 200 1.46 -12.50 -23.05
N TYR A 201 1.47 -11.37 -22.31
CA TYR A 201 2.13 -11.24 -21.03
C TYR A 201 1.19 -10.69 -19.95
N ARG A 202 1.09 -11.38 -18.81
CA ARG A 202 0.23 -10.99 -17.69
C ARG A 202 0.98 -10.06 -16.75
N LYS A 203 0.44 -8.85 -16.51
CA LYS A 203 1.04 -7.84 -15.59
C LYS A 203 0.11 -7.54 -14.40
N PRO A 204 0.66 -7.24 -13.20
CA PRO A 204 -0.12 -6.79 -12.07
C PRO A 204 -0.55 -5.34 -12.24
N LYS A 205 -1.83 -5.05 -11.96
CA LYS A 205 -2.42 -3.71 -11.95
C LYS A 205 -3.04 -3.42 -10.60
N GLY A 206 -2.69 -2.30 -10.00
CA GLY A 206 -3.21 -1.87 -8.70
C GLY A 206 -4.71 -1.61 -8.71
N VAL A 207 -5.43 -2.16 -7.72
CA VAL A 207 -6.89 -2.03 -7.59
C VAL A 207 -7.29 -1.14 -6.42
N LYS A 208 -6.60 -1.24 -5.29
CA LYS A 208 -6.88 -0.49 -4.07
C LYS A 208 -5.59 -0.07 -3.36
N GLY A 209 -5.73 0.81 -2.37
CA GLY A 209 -4.64 1.28 -1.52
C GLY A 209 -3.50 1.97 -2.29
N LEU A 210 -2.29 1.87 -1.77
CA LEU A 210 -1.07 2.41 -2.39
C LEU A 210 -0.78 1.78 -3.76
N GLU A 211 -1.08 0.48 -3.93
CA GLU A 211 -0.93 -0.20 -5.21
C GLU A 211 -1.71 0.50 -6.34
N ARG A 212 -2.89 1.09 -6.03
CA ARG A 212 -3.67 1.88 -6.97
C ARG A 212 -3.22 3.33 -7.02
N ALA A 213 -3.06 3.98 -5.85
CA ALA A 213 -2.72 5.40 -5.77
C ALA A 213 -1.43 5.73 -6.52
N TYR A 214 -0.43 4.87 -6.38
CA TYR A 214 0.88 5.02 -7.01
C TYR A 214 1.09 4.09 -8.22
N SER A 215 0.02 3.62 -8.86
CA SER A 215 0.14 2.65 -9.95
C SER A 215 0.93 3.18 -11.15
N SER A 216 0.88 4.49 -11.42
CA SER A 216 1.65 5.17 -12.47
C SER A 216 3.17 5.11 -12.22
N TYR A 217 3.60 5.22 -10.97
CA TYR A 217 5.01 5.16 -10.58
C TYR A 217 5.49 3.71 -10.41
N LEU A 218 4.66 2.85 -9.82
CA LEU A 218 5.00 1.45 -9.59
C LEU A 218 5.12 0.63 -10.87
N LYS A 219 4.29 0.88 -11.91
CA LYS A 219 4.39 0.14 -13.18
C LYS A 219 5.75 0.36 -13.83
N SER A 220 6.26 -0.67 -14.52
CA SER A 220 7.46 -0.52 -15.35
C SER A 220 7.24 0.56 -16.41
N GLU A 221 8.24 1.42 -16.59
CA GLU A 221 8.22 2.49 -17.57
C GLU A 221 8.47 1.95 -18.97
N GLN A 222 9.51 1.10 -19.12
CA GLN A 222 9.96 0.62 -20.42
C GLN A 222 10.46 -0.83 -20.34
N ASP A 223 10.04 -1.64 -21.31
CA ASP A 223 10.59 -2.97 -21.52
C ASP A 223 11.94 -2.85 -22.23
N GLY A 224 12.92 -3.65 -21.82
CA GLY A 224 14.19 -3.76 -22.53
C GLY A 224 14.03 -4.55 -23.81
N LEU A 225 14.59 -4.06 -24.90
CA LEU A 225 14.57 -4.69 -26.20
C LEU A 225 15.98 -4.76 -26.77
N VAL A 226 16.34 -5.90 -27.33
CA VAL A 226 17.57 -6.07 -28.09
C VAL A 226 17.21 -6.73 -29.42
N TYR A 227 17.50 -6.04 -30.51
CA TYR A 227 17.42 -6.60 -31.85
C TYR A 227 18.80 -7.09 -32.25
N ALA A 228 19.00 -8.39 -32.31
CA ALA A 228 20.28 -9.01 -32.62
C ALA A 228 20.19 -9.89 -33.88
N LYS A 229 21.23 -9.90 -34.70
CA LYS A 229 21.41 -10.89 -35.76
C LYS A 229 21.63 -12.27 -35.14
N LYS A 230 21.14 -13.33 -35.76
CA LYS A 230 21.45 -14.72 -35.33
C LYS A 230 22.66 -15.25 -36.09
N ASP A 231 23.47 -16.04 -35.41
CA ASP A 231 24.43 -16.91 -36.08
C ASP A 231 23.75 -18.09 -36.78
N VAL A 232 24.53 -18.93 -37.46
CA VAL A 232 24.04 -20.12 -38.19
C VAL A 232 23.38 -21.14 -37.24
N GLN A 233 23.72 -21.11 -35.95
CA GLN A 233 23.14 -21.98 -34.91
C GLN A 233 21.89 -21.35 -34.24
N GLY A 234 21.53 -20.13 -34.63
CA GLY A 234 20.39 -19.44 -34.07
C GLY A 234 20.68 -18.65 -32.79
N THR A 235 21.94 -18.56 -32.39
CA THR A 235 22.37 -17.77 -31.20
C THR A 235 22.42 -16.31 -31.55
N PRO A 236 21.85 -15.40 -30.73
CA PRO A 236 21.91 -13.98 -30.96
C PRO A 236 23.35 -13.46 -30.87
N LEU A 237 23.83 -12.79 -31.90
CA LEU A 237 25.10 -12.09 -31.92
C LEU A 237 24.92 -10.72 -31.28
N LEU A 238 25.50 -10.51 -30.11
CA LEU A 238 25.43 -9.27 -29.34
C LEU A 238 26.62 -8.37 -29.69
N ASP A 239 26.74 -7.97 -30.95
CA ASP A 239 27.75 -7.04 -31.44
C ASP A 239 27.34 -5.57 -31.23
N GLY A 240 28.24 -4.62 -31.50
CA GLY A 240 28.02 -3.19 -31.24
C GLY A 240 26.93 -2.51 -32.07
N GLU A 241 26.46 -3.14 -33.17
CA GLU A 241 25.47 -2.59 -34.09
C GLU A 241 24.01 -2.90 -33.69
N ASN A 242 23.78 -3.57 -32.56
CA ASN A 242 22.45 -3.96 -32.11
C ASN A 242 21.67 -2.77 -31.56
N HIS A 243 20.46 -2.55 -32.05
CA HIS A 243 19.50 -1.61 -31.44
C HIS A 243 19.12 -2.12 -30.05
N LYS A 244 19.53 -1.39 -28.99
CA LYS A 244 19.26 -1.73 -27.59
C LYS A 244 18.40 -0.66 -26.95
N THR A 245 17.23 -1.07 -26.44
CA THR A 245 16.43 -0.24 -25.55
C THR A 245 16.64 -0.71 -24.11
N LYS A 246 17.06 0.20 -23.24
CA LYS A 246 17.31 -0.14 -21.83
C LYS A 246 15.99 -0.44 -21.12
N ARG A 247 15.95 -1.50 -20.32
CA ARG A 247 14.83 -1.78 -19.43
C ARG A 247 14.79 -0.74 -18.31
N VAL A 248 13.58 -0.19 -18.05
CA VAL A 248 13.31 0.70 -16.92
C VAL A 248 12.17 0.10 -16.09
N ASP A 249 12.51 -0.33 -14.89
CA ASP A 249 11.55 -0.87 -13.93
C ASP A 249 10.71 0.25 -13.30
N GLY A 250 9.61 -0.10 -12.66
CA GLY A 250 8.83 0.83 -11.89
C GLY A 250 9.59 1.35 -10.66
N MET A 251 9.26 2.55 -10.22
CA MET A 251 9.85 3.17 -9.03
C MET A 251 9.44 2.41 -7.76
N ASN A 252 10.35 2.34 -6.79
CA ASN A 252 10.04 1.82 -5.47
C ASN A 252 9.39 2.92 -4.62
N LEU A 253 8.42 2.54 -3.78
CA LEU A 253 7.82 3.42 -2.77
C LEU A 253 8.49 3.15 -1.43
N HIS A 254 8.96 4.19 -0.77
CA HIS A 254 9.47 4.15 0.60
C HIS A 254 8.44 4.78 1.53
N LEU A 255 8.00 4.01 2.53
CA LEU A 255 6.94 4.42 3.45
C LEU A 255 7.52 5.10 4.69
N ASN A 256 6.75 6.00 5.30
CA ASN A 256 7.01 6.53 6.63
C ASN A 256 6.73 5.50 7.74
N ILE A 257 5.94 4.45 7.44
CA ILE A 257 5.48 3.45 8.39
C ILE A 257 6.56 2.40 8.64
N PRO A 258 7.12 2.27 9.87
CA PRO A 258 7.94 1.13 10.25
C PRO A 258 7.08 -0.11 10.43
N LEU A 259 7.44 -1.21 9.76
CA LEU A 259 6.61 -2.43 9.75
C LEU A 259 6.57 -3.13 11.11
N SER A 260 7.67 -3.03 11.88
CA SER A 260 7.76 -3.55 13.24
C SER A 260 6.76 -2.88 14.17
N PHE A 261 6.68 -1.54 14.16
CA PHE A 261 5.73 -0.77 14.94
C PHE A 261 4.29 -0.99 14.48
N GLN A 262 4.05 -0.97 13.16
CA GLN A 262 2.74 -1.26 12.56
C GLN A 262 2.17 -2.61 13.05
N LYS A 263 3.01 -3.65 13.09
CA LYS A 263 2.63 -4.99 13.58
C LYS A 263 2.14 -4.96 15.03
N ASP A 264 2.82 -4.23 15.89
CA ASP A 264 2.46 -4.12 17.32
C ASP A 264 1.15 -3.34 17.48
N VAL A 265 0.96 -2.24 16.75
CA VAL A 265 -0.31 -1.49 16.75
C VAL A 265 -1.47 -2.33 16.19
N GLU A 266 -1.25 -3.10 15.13
CA GLU A 266 -2.25 -4.04 14.61
C GLU A 266 -2.64 -5.13 15.62
N ALA A 267 -1.71 -5.59 16.42
CA ALA A 267 -1.99 -6.54 17.53
C ALA A 267 -2.88 -5.88 18.59
N VAL A 268 -2.62 -4.62 18.96
CA VAL A 268 -3.43 -3.84 19.91
C VAL A 268 -4.88 -3.71 19.41
N VAL A 269 -5.10 -3.24 18.18
CA VAL A 269 -6.46 -3.05 17.65
C VAL A 269 -7.19 -4.40 17.46
N THR A 270 -6.46 -5.47 17.09
CA THR A 270 -7.04 -6.82 16.99
C THR A 270 -7.51 -7.35 18.35
N LYS A 271 -6.72 -7.13 19.42
CA LYS A 271 -7.09 -7.51 20.78
C LYS A 271 -8.33 -6.75 21.24
N MET A 272 -8.44 -5.45 20.91
CA MET A 272 -9.60 -4.65 21.27
C MET A 272 -10.85 -5.10 20.49
N LYS A 273 -10.75 -5.41 19.20
CA LYS A 273 -11.87 -5.99 18.43
C LYS A 273 -12.43 -7.26 19.09
N LYS A 274 -11.55 -8.19 19.51
CA LYS A 274 -11.96 -9.41 20.20
C LYS A 274 -12.66 -9.12 21.53
N ARG A 275 -12.12 -8.16 22.31
CA ARG A 275 -12.68 -7.79 23.62
C ARG A 275 -14.08 -7.19 23.50
N THR A 276 -14.30 -6.33 22.52
CA THR A 276 -15.55 -5.57 22.36
C THR A 276 -16.55 -6.24 21.42
N ALA A 277 -16.14 -7.31 20.71
CA ALA A 277 -16.88 -7.90 19.58
C ALA A 277 -17.27 -6.84 18.53
N ALA A 278 -16.39 -5.84 18.33
CA ALA A 278 -16.61 -4.77 17.36
C ALA A 278 -16.55 -5.30 15.93
N GLN A 279 -17.21 -4.60 15.02
CA GLN A 279 -17.10 -4.88 13.59
C GLN A 279 -15.64 -4.63 13.13
N GLU A 280 -15.04 -3.50 13.53
CA GLU A 280 -13.67 -3.15 13.22
C GLU A 280 -13.11 -2.21 14.27
N VAL A 281 -11.79 -2.23 14.48
CA VAL A 281 -11.07 -1.24 15.27
C VAL A 281 -9.93 -0.70 14.42
N MET A 282 -9.84 0.62 14.32
CA MET A 282 -8.81 1.33 13.57
C MET A 282 -7.99 2.22 14.48
N ALA A 283 -6.74 2.44 14.10
CA ALA A 283 -5.86 3.42 14.74
C ALA A 283 -4.92 4.07 13.72
N ALA A 284 -4.61 5.35 13.95
CA ALA A 284 -3.55 6.08 13.26
C ALA A 284 -2.61 6.70 14.28
N VAL A 285 -1.33 6.70 13.97
CA VAL A 285 -0.28 7.40 14.71
C VAL A 285 0.46 8.29 13.71
N MET A 286 0.37 9.59 13.91
CA MET A 286 0.90 10.60 13.00
C MET A 286 1.80 11.56 13.78
N ASP A 287 2.98 11.85 13.25
CA ASP A 287 3.79 12.96 13.74
C ASP A 287 3.04 14.27 13.53
N SER A 288 2.84 15.04 14.61
CA SER A 288 1.98 16.23 14.62
C SER A 288 2.56 17.40 13.82
N THR A 289 3.87 17.43 13.60
CA THR A 289 4.59 18.52 12.94
C THR A 289 4.81 18.27 11.44
N THR A 290 5.12 17.01 11.10
CA THR A 290 5.48 16.63 9.72
C THR A 290 4.33 16.01 8.94
N GLY A 291 3.34 15.44 9.63
CA GLY A 291 2.26 14.64 9.04
C GLY A 291 2.67 13.21 8.66
N GLN A 292 3.88 12.78 8.98
CA GLN A 292 4.35 11.42 8.72
C GLN A 292 3.53 10.41 9.53
N LEU A 293 2.96 9.41 8.84
CA LEU A 293 2.24 8.32 9.50
C LEU A 293 3.22 7.23 9.94
N TYR A 294 3.27 6.97 11.23
CA TYR A 294 4.04 5.88 11.83
C TYR A 294 3.24 4.58 11.89
N ALA A 295 1.92 4.68 12.04
CA ALA A 295 1.04 3.54 11.91
C ALA A 295 -0.32 3.95 11.32
N LEU A 296 -0.91 3.05 10.53
CA LEU A 296 -2.28 3.13 10.06
C LEU A 296 -2.87 1.71 10.08
N ALA A 297 -3.41 1.33 11.24
CA ALA A 297 -3.72 -0.03 11.59
C ALA A 297 -5.23 -0.30 11.60
N SER A 298 -5.64 -1.43 11.00
CA SER A 298 -6.99 -1.97 11.11
C SER A 298 -6.98 -3.38 11.67
N SER A 299 -8.02 -3.72 12.43
CA SER A 299 -8.29 -5.08 12.86
C SER A 299 -8.87 -5.97 11.74
N GLU A 300 -9.39 -5.35 10.67
CA GLU A 300 -9.86 -6.03 9.46
C GLU A 300 -8.78 -6.00 8.39
N ARG A 301 -8.25 -7.17 8.09
CA ARG A 301 -7.14 -7.37 7.15
C ARG A 301 -7.41 -8.60 6.29
N PHE A 302 -6.78 -8.65 5.13
CA PHE A 302 -6.90 -9.75 4.17
C PHE A 302 -5.53 -10.20 3.68
N ASN A 303 -5.47 -11.41 3.13
CA ASN A 303 -4.27 -11.87 2.43
C ASN A 303 -4.43 -11.58 0.93
N PRO A 304 -3.64 -10.68 0.33
CA PRO A 304 -3.79 -10.30 -1.09
C PRO A 304 -3.62 -11.45 -2.08
N LYS A 305 -2.93 -12.52 -1.66
CA LYS A 305 -2.76 -13.73 -2.49
C LYS A 305 -4.02 -14.60 -2.52
N HIS A 306 -4.87 -14.52 -1.48
CA HIS A 306 -6.05 -15.37 -1.31
C HIS A 306 -7.20 -14.57 -0.69
N ILE A 307 -7.79 -13.66 -1.48
CA ILE A 307 -8.96 -12.87 -1.07
C ILE A 307 -10.19 -13.77 -1.09
N ARG A 308 -10.92 -13.84 0.03
CA ARG A 308 -12.13 -14.63 0.20
C ARG A 308 -13.35 -13.72 0.30
N GLN A 309 -14.54 -14.24 0.11
CA GLN A 309 -15.80 -13.48 0.24
C GLN A 309 -15.92 -12.77 1.60
N ARG A 310 -15.49 -13.39 2.68
CA ARG A 310 -15.47 -12.77 4.02
C ARG A 310 -14.56 -11.56 4.15
N ASP A 311 -13.57 -11.41 3.27
CA ASP A 311 -12.57 -10.36 3.31
C ASP A 311 -13.04 -9.06 2.59
N VAL A 312 -14.21 -9.10 1.91
CA VAL A 312 -14.73 -7.98 1.09
C VAL A 312 -14.80 -6.67 1.87
N ASN A 313 -15.24 -6.71 3.13
CA ASN A 313 -15.30 -5.52 3.99
C ASN A 313 -13.91 -4.95 4.32
N ALA A 314 -12.86 -5.76 4.32
CA ALA A 314 -11.48 -5.34 4.59
C ALA A 314 -10.79 -4.77 3.34
N LEU A 315 -11.35 -4.95 2.14
CA LEU A 315 -10.78 -4.42 0.89
C LEU A 315 -10.92 -2.90 0.77
N HIS A 316 -11.79 -2.29 1.58
CA HIS A 316 -12.00 -0.85 1.61
C HIS A 316 -11.24 -0.24 2.79
N PRO A 317 -10.26 0.65 2.55
CA PRO A 317 -9.55 1.35 3.62
C PRO A 317 -10.49 2.36 4.29
N LYS A 318 -11.17 1.94 5.37
CA LYS A 318 -12.15 2.77 6.06
C LYS A 318 -11.55 4.02 6.71
N PHE A 319 -10.24 4.12 6.80
CA PHE A 319 -9.55 5.35 7.20
C PHE A 319 -9.98 6.57 6.39
N SER A 320 -10.19 6.38 5.08
CA SER A 320 -10.62 7.41 4.13
C SER A 320 -11.93 7.09 3.42
N GLU A 321 -12.37 5.83 3.37
CA GLU A 321 -13.56 5.38 2.62
C GLU A 321 -14.79 5.11 3.52
N TYR A 322 -14.81 5.58 4.79
CA TYR A 322 -15.96 5.42 5.71
C TYR A 322 -16.34 6.75 6.36
N LEU A 323 -17.59 7.16 6.17
CA LEU A 323 -18.15 8.36 6.76
C LEU A 323 -19.04 8.02 7.96
N TYR A 324 -18.93 8.83 9.02
CA TYR A 324 -19.71 8.66 10.23
C TYR A 324 -19.92 9.99 10.94
N GLU A 325 -20.91 10.05 11.83
CA GLU A 325 -21.12 11.18 12.74
C GLU A 325 -20.12 11.10 13.88
N PRO A 326 -19.20 12.07 14.03
CA PRO A 326 -18.07 11.95 14.94
C PRO A 326 -18.44 12.05 16.43
N GLY A 327 -19.57 12.67 16.75
CA GLY A 327 -20.01 12.89 18.13
C GLY A 327 -19.09 13.85 18.89
N SER A 328 -18.96 13.65 20.19
CA SER A 328 -18.31 14.56 21.14
C SER A 328 -16.84 14.92 20.84
N VAL A 329 -16.19 14.23 19.92
CA VAL A 329 -14.82 14.59 19.47
C VAL A 329 -14.79 15.87 18.63
N ILE A 330 -15.94 16.41 18.24
CA ILE A 330 -16.07 17.71 17.55
C ILE A 330 -16.02 18.89 18.52
N LYS A 331 -16.36 18.70 19.78
CA LYS A 331 -16.45 19.79 20.76
C LYS A 331 -15.19 20.66 20.89
N PRO A 332 -13.97 20.11 20.87
CA PRO A 332 -12.76 20.93 20.88
C PRO A 332 -12.67 21.89 19.68
N PHE A 333 -13.10 21.45 18.48
CA PHE A 333 -13.11 22.34 17.30
C PHE A 333 -14.12 23.46 17.47
N THR A 334 -15.32 23.15 17.97
CA THR A 334 -16.37 24.17 18.23
C THR A 334 -15.89 25.17 19.28
N MET A 335 -15.23 24.71 20.34
CA MET A 335 -14.67 25.57 21.38
C MET A 335 -13.54 26.45 20.81
N ALA A 336 -12.66 25.89 19.97
CA ALA A 336 -11.61 26.67 19.32
C ALA A 336 -12.18 27.78 18.44
N ILE A 337 -13.22 27.48 17.66
CA ILE A 337 -13.90 28.50 16.84
C ILE A 337 -14.47 29.65 17.73
N ALA A 338 -15.07 29.30 18.85
CA ALA A 338 -15.61 30.30 19.76
C ALA A 338 -14.53 31.19 20.42
N LEU A 339 -13.36 30.59 20.73
CA LEU A 339 -12.19 31.32 21.22
C LEU A 339 -11.60 32.25 20.15
N GLU A 340 -11.50 31.80 18.90
CA GLU A 340 -10.98 32.60 17.77
C GLU A 340 -11.84 33.83 17.47
N HIS A 341 -13.13 33.81 17.80
CA HIS A 341 -14.06 34.91 17.59
C HIS A 341 -14.39 35.65 18.88
N ASP A 342 -13.61 35.48 19.97
CA ASP A 342 -13.80 36.12 21.28
C ASP A 342 -15.24 35.98 21.84
N LYS A 343 -15.90 34.84 21.54
CA LYS A 343 -17.25 34.52 22.01
C LYS A 343 -17.30 33.83 23.37
N VAL A 344 -16.14 33.51 23.93
CA VAL A 344 -15.99 32.72 25.16
C VAL A 344 -14.85 33.28 26.00
N ASP A 345 -15.11 33.60 27.26
CA ASP A 345 -14.09 33.79 28.29
C ASP A 345 -13.79 32.42 28.94
N ILE A 346 -12.51 32.06 29.03
CA ILE A 346 -12.06 30.77 29.58
C ILE A 346 -12.43 30.58 31.06
N HIS A 347 -12.71 31.66 31.79
CA HIS A 347 -13.04 31.66 33.22
C HIS A 347 -14.56 31.80 33.49
N GLU A 348 -15.37 32.13 32.48
CA GLU A 348 -16.80 32.29 32.66
C GLU A 348 -17.50 31.02 33.15
N GLN A 349 -18.57 31.20 33.94
CA GLN A 349 -19.45 30.11 34.36
C GLN A 349 -20.67 30.05 33.47
N ILE A 350 -20.79 29.00 32.67
CA ILE A 350 -21.92 28.81 31.75
C ILE A 350 -22.99 27.97 32.47
N PRO A 351 -24.19 28.53 32.74
CA PRO A 351 -25.26 27.79 33.39
C PRO A 351 -25.76 26.65 32.50
N LEU A 352 -25.99 25.46 33.04
CA LEU A 352 -26.40 24.25 32.29
C LEU A 352 -27.83 23.82 32.63
N GLY A 353 -28.14 23.54 33.89
CA GLY A 353 -29.51 23.24 34.33
C GLY A 353 -30.05 21.86 33.95
N GLY A 354 -29.18 20.91 33.58
CA GLY A 354 -29.50 19.49 33.32
C GLY A 354 -30.23 19.19 32.01
N LYS A 355 -31.16 20.06 31.57
CA LYS A 355 -31.90 19.95 30.30
C LYS A 355 -32.01 21.28 29.59
N LEU A 356 -31.80 21.31 28.28
CA LEU A 356 -31.89 22.48 27.43
C LEU A 356 -32.97 22.26 26.36
N LYS A 357 -34.14 22.89 26.55
CA LYS A 357 -35.20 22.87 25.56
C LYS A 357 -34.83 23.77 24.38
N VAL A 358 -34.66 23.20 23.20
CA VAL A 358 -34.33 23.90 21.95
C VAL A 358 -35.60 24.25 21.17
N THR A 359 -36.51 23.30 21.07
CA THR A 359 -37.86 23.45 20.49
C THR A 359 -38.86 22.65 21.32
N ASN A 360 -40.17 22.74 21.00
CA ASN A 360 -41.17 21.92 21.68
C ASN A 360 -40.96 20.38 21.52
N LYS A 361 -40.23 19.98 20.47
CA LYS A 361 -40.00 18.56 20.15
C LYS A 361 -38.56 18.12 20.39
N TYR A 362 -37.65 19.06 20.75
CA TYR A 362 -36.24 18.75 20.85
C TYR A 362 -35.59 19.33 22.09
N THR A 363 -35.03 18.46 22.92
CA THR A 363 -34.37 18.80 24.18
C THR A 363 -32.97 18.14 24.19
N ILE A 364 -31.96 18.91 24.58
CA ILE A 364 -30.57 18.44 24.77
C ILE A 364 -30.39 18.13 26.25
N SER A 365 -29.74 17.03 26.56
CA SER A 365 -29.33 16.64 27.91
C SER A 365 -27.86 16.28 27.96
N ASP A 366 -27.28 16.42 29.15
CA ASP A 366 -25.96 15.88 29.50
C ASP A 366 -26.13 14.54 30.23
N ASP A 367 -25.08 13.70 30.24
CA ASP A 367 -25.06 12.43 30.96
C ASP A 367 -25.06 12.65 32.50
N ASP A 368 -24.35 13.69 32.96
CA ASP A 368 -24.28 14.10 34.35
C ASP A 368 -24.92 15.49 34.57
N TYR A 369 -25.48 15.73 35.77
CA TYR A 369 -26.03 17.02 36.12
C TYR A 369 -24.96 17.99 36.63
N PHE A 370 -24.89 19.17 36.04
CA PHE A 370 -24.07 20.30 36.48
C PHE A 370 -24.93 21.58 36.53
N LYS A 371 -24.82 22.36 37.60
CA LYS A 371 -25.47 23.67 37.69
C LYS A 371 -24.84 24.64 36.67
N SER A 372 -23.53 24.68 36.62
CA SER A 372 -22.75 25.47 35.67
C SER A 372 -21.37 24.80 35.46
N LEU A 373 -20.73 25.08 34.33
CA LEU A 373 -19.36 24.69 34.05
C LEU A 373 -18.58 25.82 33.37
N THR A 374 -17.27 25.86 33.58
CA THR A 374 -16.35 26.65 32.77
C THR A 374 -16.20 26.06 31.38
N PRO A 375 -15.69 26.78 30.38
CA PRO A 375 -15.34 26.21 29.08
C PRO A 375 -14.43 24.96 29.16
N LYS A 376 -13.44 24.98 30.07
CA LYS A 376 -12.60 23.80 30.38
C LYS A 376 -13.46 22.64 30.92
N GLY A 377 -14.36 22.91 31.86
CA GLY A 377 -15.31 21.93 32.40
C GLY A 377 -16.23 21.33 31.35
N ILE A 378 -16.69 22.12 30.38
CA ILE A 378 -17.55 21.66 29.27
C ILE A 378 -16.81 20.63 28.42
N ILE A 379 -15.54 20.86 28.09
CA ILE A 379 -14.72 19.91 27.33
C ILE A 379 -14.39 18.66 28.16
N MET A 380 -13.99 18.89 29.43
CA MET A 380 -13.57 17.83 30.37
C MET A 380 -14.70 16.83 30.68
N HIS A 381 -15.92 17.36 30.96
CA HIS A 381 -17.09 16.53 31.24
C HIS A 381 -17.95 16.24 30.02
N SER A 382 -17.54 16.74 28.85
CA SER A 382 -18.22 16.48 27.57
C SER A 382 -19.68 17.01 27.52
N SER A 383 -19.99 18.16 28.13
CA SER A 383 -21.34 18.74 28.16
C SER A 383 -21.85 19.06 26.76
N ASN A 384 -23.00 18.47 26.38
CA ASN A 384 -23.72 18.79 25.14
C ASN A 384 -24.43 20.15 25.28
N ILE A 385 -25.01 20.41 26.45
CA ILE A 385 -25.70 21.66 26.75
C ILE A 385 -24.71 22.84 26.67
N GLY A 386 -23.57 22.72 27.35
CA GLY A 386 -22.55 23.76 27.38
C GLY A 386 -22.04 24.15 26.01
N ILE A 387 -21.62 23.15 25.21
CA ILE A 387 -21.08 23.43 23.88
C ILE A 387 -22.16 23.96 22.91
N SER A 388 -23.44 23.57 23.08
CA SER A 388 -24.54 24.09 22.28
C SER A 388 -24.80 25.58 22.58
N LYS A 389 -24.76 25.97 23.86
CA LYS A 389 -24.87 27.37 24.26
C LYS A 389 -23.74 28.24 23.72
N ILE A 390 -22.51 27.69 23.70
CA ILE A 390 -21.36 28.36 23.09
C ILE A 390 -21.56 28.50 21.57
N ALA A 391 -21.98 27.44 20.88
CA ALA A 391 -22.21 27.46 19.44
C ALA A 391 -23.28 28.48 19.03
N TRP A 392 -24.26 28.75 19.87
CA TRP A 392 -25.29 29.77 19.60
C TRP A 392 -24.80 31.21 19.69
N ARG A 393 -23.60 31.45 20.22
CA ARG A 393 -22.94 32.77 20.21
C ARG A 393 -22.24 33.05 18.88
N LEU A 394 -22.09 32.02 18.05
CA LEU A 394 -21.44 32.06 16.75
C LEU A 394 -22.48 32.15 15.64
N THR A 395 -22.14 32.88 14.59
CA THR A 395 -22.93 32.89 13.35
C THR A 395 -22.74 31.58 12.59
N GLY A 396 -23.68 31.24 11.70
CA GLY A 396 -23.56 30.08 10.86
C GLY A 396 -22.31 30.11 9.94
N SER A 397 -21.87 31.30 9.54
CA SER A 397 -20.67 31.51 8.73
C SER A 397 -19.39 31.24 9.53
N GLU A 398 -19.29 31.72 10.77
CA GLU A 398 -18.17 31.46 11.67
C GLU A 398 -18.02 29.95 11.93
N LEU A 399 -19.11 29.26 12.25
CA LEU A 399 -19.13 27.80 12.45
C LEU A 399 -18.72 27.06 11.19
N TYR A 400 -19.31 27.39 10.04
CA TYR A 400 -19.02 26.74 8.76
C TYR A 400 -17.56 26.89 8.36
N ASN A 401 -17.04 28.10 8.37
CA ASN A 401 -15.66 28.38 7.99
C ASN A 401 -14.67 27.78 9.00
N GLY A 402 -14.96 27.90 10.30
CA GLY A 402 -14.12 27.38 11.37
C GLY A 402 -13.94 25.84 11.26
N TRP A 403 -15.04 25.09 11.14
CA TRP A 403 -14.90 23.64 10.95
C TRP A 403 -14.15 23.28 9.65
N ARG A 404 -14.34 24.04 8.57
CA ARG A 404 -13.58 23.84 7.31
C ARG A 404 -12.10 24.19 7.45
N ASN A 405 -11.73 25.13 8.31
CA ASN A 405 -10.33 25.45 8.59
C ASN A 405 -9.64 24.29 9.31
N PHE A 406 -10.34 23.55 10.17
CA PHE A 406 -9.86 22.28 10.74
C PHE A 406 -9.91 21.09 9.76
N GLY A 407 -10.24 21.30 8.49
CA GLY A 407 -10.23 20.27 7.44
C GLY A 407 -11.52 19.45 7.31
N LEU A 408 -12.57 19.73 8.09
CA LEU A 408 -13.86 19.05 7.93
C LEU A 408 -14.51 19.44 6.60
N SER A 409 -15.15 18.48 5.94
CA SER A 409 -15.71 18.64 4.58
C SER A 409 -14.69 19.11 3.53
N LYS A 410 -13.41 18.75 3.74
CA LYS A 410 -12.30 18.91 2.79
C LYS A 410 -11.52 17.60 2.73
N PRO A 411 -10.80 17.29 1.63
CA PRO A 411 -9.89 16.14 1.60
C PRO A 411 -8.83 16.24 2.70
N SER A 412 -8.51 15.13 3.37
CA SER A 412 -7.37 15.09 4.30
C SER A 412 -6.03 15.16 3.57
N GLY A 413 -6.01 14.79 2.29
CA GLY A 413 -4.79 14.72 1.47
C GLY A 413 -3.95 13.47 1.70
N ILE A 414 -4.49 12.46 2.37
CA ILE A 414 -3.80 11.18 2.56
C ILE A 414 -3.52 10.47 1.24
N ASP A 415 -2.39 9.83 1.13
CA ASP A 415 -1.85 9.16 -0.07
C ASP A 415 -2.65 7.91 -0.49
N LEU A 416 -3.96 7.87 -0.34
CA LEU A 416 -4.81 6.74 -0.74
C LEU A 416 -5.62 7.08 -1.98
N SER A 417 -5.95 6.06 -2.76
CA SER A 417 -6.57 6.22 -4.09
C SER A 417 -7.98 6.79 -4.08
N LYS A 418 -8.66 6.77 -2.95
CA LYS A 418 -10.02 7.28 -2.78
C LYS A 418 -10.20 7.82 -1.37
N GLU A 419 -10.75 9.01 -1.29
CA GLU A 419 -11.18 9.62 -0.04
C GLU A 419 -12.62 10.10 -0.15
N LEU A 420 -13.47 9.69 0.78
CA LEU A 420 -14.81 10.23 0.92
C LEU A 420 -14.74 11.50 1.76
N ILE A 421 -15.12 12.61 1.16
CA ILE A 421 -15.17 13.90 1.82
C ILE A 421 -16.46 13.95 2.64
N GLY A 422 -16.35 14.17 3.95
CA GLY A 422 -17.50 14.35 4.81
C GLY A 422 -18.35 15.57 4.40
N ARG A 423 -19.42 15.83 5.11
CA ARG A 423 -20.28 16.99 4.86
C ARG A 423 -20.66 17.69 6.15
N ILE A 424 -20.74 18.99 6.07
CA ILE A 424 -21.32 19.89 7.09
C ILE A 424 -22.48 20.65 6.46
N LYS A 425 -23.42 21.12 7.28
CA LYS A 425 -24.53 21.98 6.82
C LYS A 425 -24.00 23.31 6.33
N SER A 426 -24.73 23.96 5.41
CA SER A 426 -24.38 25.29 4.91
C SER A 426 -24.45 26.35 6.03
N ALA A 427 -23.74 27.45 5.84
CA ALA A 427 -23.76 28.58 6.78
C ALA A 427 -25.17 29.07 7.09
N SER A 428 -26.05 29.18 6.10
CA SER A 428 -27.44 29.56 6.28
C SER A 428 -28.24 28.58 7.15
N GLN A 429 -28.02 27.27 6.95
CA GLN A 429 -28.65 26.23 7.78
C GLN A 429 -28.16 26.26 9.23
N LEU A 430 -26.90 26.65 9.46
CA LEU A 430 -26.29 26.72 10.79
C LEU A 430 -26.78 27.89 11.63
N ASN A 431 -27.46 28.86 11.06
CA ASN A 431 -28.17 29.90 11.82
C ASN A 431 -29.39 29.37 12.60
N HIS A 432 -29.88 28.17 12.25
CA HIS A 432 -30.92 27.50 13.01
C HIS A 432 -30.34 26.86 14.29
N LYS A 433 -30.88 27.25 15.47
CA LYS A 433 -30.41 26.76 16.79
C LYS A 433 -30.27 25.24 16.90
N THR A 434 -31.22 24.48 16.32
CA THR A 434 -31.15 23.01 16.35
C THR A 434 -29.97 22.47 15.54
N HIS A 435 -29.70 23.06 14.37
CA HIS A 435 -28.62 22.59 13.50
C HIS A 435 -27.25 22.91 14.07
N SER A 436 -27.06 24.16 14.55
CA SER A 436 -25.78 24.57 15.16
C SER A 436 -25.50 23.79 16.44
N ALA A 437 -26.51 23.59 17.30
CA ALA A 437 -26.36 22.77 18.50
C ALA A 437 -25.95 21.33 18.18
N ASN A 438 -26.70 20.64 17.29
CA ASN A 438 -26.40 19.25 16.93
C ASN A 438 -24.98 19.10 16.37
N MET A 439 -24.60 19.98 15.45
CA MET A 439 -23.27 19.93 14.85
C MET A 439 -22.15 20.28 15.83
N ALA A 440 -22.45 21.16 16.83
CA ALA A 440 -21.48 21.55 17.86
C ALA A 440 -20.97 20.37 18.69
N TYR A 441 -21.76 19.30 18.85
CA TYR A 441 -21.34 18.06 19.50
C TYR A 441 -21.31 16.85 18.56
N GLY A 442 -21.26 17.10 17.22
CA GLY A 442 -20.87 16.15 16.19
C GLY A 442 -21.98 15.28 15.61
N TYR A 443 -23.27 15.70 15.72
CA TYR A 443 -24.39 15.07 15.05
C TYR A 443 -24.89 15.89 13.86
N GLY A 444 -25.47 15.25 12.86
CA GLY A 444 -25.93 15.91 11.64
C GLY A 444 -24.83 16.37 10.69
N MET A 445 -23.60 15.95 10.95
CA MET A 445 -22.43 16.08 10.08
C MET A 445 -21.83 14.72 9.79
N LEU A 446 -21.03 14.61 8.72
CA LEU A 446 -20.27 13.41 8.40
C LEU A 446 -18.80 13.78 8.23
N ALA A 447 -17.93 12.97 8.81
CA ALA A 447 -16.48 13.05 8.64
C ALA A 447 -15.88 11.65 8.41
N ASN A 448 -14.71 11.56 7.80
CA ASN A 448 -13.91 10.37 7.79
C ASN A 448 -12.87 10.39 8.94
N PHE A 449 -12.28 9.23 9.21
CA PHE A 449 -11.32 9.08 10.30
C PHE A 449 -10.08 9.97 10.14
N MET A 450 -9.53 10.09 8.91
CA MET A 450 -8.31 10.87 8.68
C MET A 450 -8.55 12.37 8.73
N GLN A 451 -9.74 12.87 8.39
CA GLN A 451 -10.10 14.29 8.60
C GLN A 451 -10.00 14.67 10.07
N LEU A 452 -10.45 13.80 10.98
CA LEU A 452 -10.36 14.04 12.42
C LEU A 452 -8.93 13.94 12.95
N VAL A 453 -8.15 12.93 12.53
CA VAL A 453 -6.73 12.84 12.89
C VAL A 453 -5.98 14.10 12.44
N ARG A 454 -6.19 14.54 11.20
CA ARG A 454 -5.62 15.77 10.66
C ARG A 454 -6.04 16.99 11.46
N GLY A 455 -7.33 17.13 11.75
CA GLY A 455 -7.86 18.27 12.51
C GLY A 455 -7.27 18.37 13.92
N TYR A 456 -7.14 17.23 14.61
CA TYR A 456 -6.56 17.19 15.96
C TYR A 456 -5.07 17.55 16.00
N SER A 457 -4.33 17.43 14.88
CA SER A 457 -2.94 17.87 14.84
C SER A 457 -2.77 19.36 15.15
N ALA A 458 -3.78 20.19 14.85
CA ALA A 458 -3.74 21.62 15.16
C ALA A 458 -3.51 21.88 16.65
N PHE A 459 -4.15 21.11 17.53
CA PHE A 459 -4.04 21.29 18.98
C PHE A 459 -2.71 20.83 19.56
N ASN A 460 -1.90 20.13 18.78
CA ASN A 460 -0.58 19.65 19.14
C ASN A 460 0.56 20.25 18.29
N ASN A 461 0.21 21.20 17.42
CA ASN A 461 1.12 21.83 16.45
C ASN A 461 0.76 23.29 16.23
N ASP A 462 0.65 24.07 17.31
CA ASP A 462 0.51 25.54 17.33
C ASP A 462 -0.62 26.07 16.43
N GLY A 463 -1.69 25.29 16.28
CA GLY A 463 -2.85 25.61 15.45
C GLY A 463 -2.75 25.19 13.98
N VAL A 464 -1.65 24.59 13.57
CA VAL A 464 -1.43 24.16 12.18
C VAL A 464 -1.89 22.71 11.99
N ILE A 465 -2.81 22.49 11.05
CA ILE A 465 -3.13 21.15 10.55
C ILE A 465 -2.13 20.72 9.48
N VAL A 466 -1.65 19.47 9.56
CA VAL A 466 -0.66 18.91 8.64
C VAL A 466 -1.26 17.84 7.74
N THR A 467 -0.76 17.73 6.51
CA THR A 467 -1.22 16.70 5.57
C THR A 467 -0.66 15.32 5.95
N PRO A 468 -1.50 14.28 6.17
CA PRO A 468 -1.06 12.93 6.47
C PRO A 468 -0.25 12.32 5.31
N LYS A 469 0.89 11.70 5.61
CA LYS A 469 1.83 11.16 4.63
C LYS A 469 2.17 9.70 4.92
N ILE A 470 1.79 8.78 4.02
CA ILE A 470 2.16 7.36 4.10
C ILE A 470 3.50 7.14 3.39
N VAL A 471 3.66 7.71 2.19
CA VAL A 471 4.87 7.56 1.37
C VAL A 471 5.84 8.70 1.69
N GLU A 472 7.10 8.36 1.94
CA GLU A 472 8.16 9.32 2.23
C GLU A 472 8.80 9.84 0.95
N TYR A 473 9.32 8.92 0.13
CA TYR A 473 9.95 9.23 -1.16
C TYR A 473 9.81 8.05 -2.14
N LEU A 474 10.19 8.30 -3.39
CA LEU A 474 10.30 7.30 -4.44
C LEU A 474 11.78 7.04 -4.73
N SER A 475 12.15 5.83 -5.16
CA SER A 475 13.49 5.57 -5.70
C SER A 475 13.43 4.81 -7.02
N ASP A 476 14.37 5.08 -7.92
CA ASP A 476 14.54 4.31 -9.14
C ASP A 476 15.35 3.02 -8.90
N GLN A 477 15.55 2.25 -9.96
CA GLN A 477 16.33 1.01 -9.91
C GLN A 477 17.83 1.22 -9.63
N ASN A 478 18.35 2.46 -9.75
CA ASN A 478 19.73 2.84 -9.49
C ASN A 478 19.92 3.41 -8.07
N GLY A 479 18.83 3.50 -7.29
CA GLY A 479 18.84 4.03 -5.92
C GLY A 479 18.73 5.55 -5.83
N LYS A 480 18.48 6.27 -6.93
CA LYS A 480 18.24 7.71 -6.90
C LYS A 480 16.87 8.01 -6.32
N ASN A 481 16.82 8.91 -5.33
CA ASN A 481 15.60 9.32 -4.65
C ASN A 481 14.91 10.49 -5.36
N TYR A 482 13.58 10.47 -5.31
CA TYR A 482 12.69 11.49 -5.87
C TYR A 482 11.61 11.85 -4.84
N THR A 483 11.28 13.13 -4.76
CA THR A 483 10.15 13.60 -3.93
C THR A 483 8.83 13.11 -4.51
N VAL A 484 7.87 12.80 -3.62
CA VAL A 484 6.52 12.44 -4.03
C VAL A 484 5.80 13.69 -4.52
N PRO A 485 5.31 13.73 -5.77
CA PRO A 485 4.47 14.83 -6.23
C PRO A 485 3.13 14.79 -5.50
N ARG A 486 2.91 15.73 -4.59
CA ARG A 486 1.65 15.89 -3.86
C ARG A 486 1.48 17.32 -3.39
N ASP A 487 0.24 17.77 -3.27
CA ASP A 487 -0.08 19.03 -2.64
C ASP A 487 0.00 18.86 -1.11
N VAL A 488 1.08 19.32 -0.53
CA VAL A 488 1.23 19.39 0.94
C VAL A 488 0.63 20.73 1.38
N VAL A 489 -0.58 20.68 1.92
CA VAL A 489 -1.27 21.86 2.41
C VAL A 489 -1.27 21.84 3.93
N ASN A 490 -0.34 22.56 4.54
CA ASN A 490 -0.39 22.87 5.96
C ASN A 490 -1.17 24.18 6.11
N VAL A 491 -2.19 24.18 6.97
CA VAL A 491 -3.10 25.32 7.15
C VAL A 491 -3.13 25.70 8.60
N GLN A 492 -2.99 27.01 8.88
CA GLN A 492 -3.30 27.57 10.20
C GLN A 492 -4.82 27.49 10.40
N ALA A 493 -5.27 26.55 11.22
CA ALA A 493 -6.69 26.33 11.49
C ALA A 493 -7.22 27.22 12.61
N CYS A 494 -6.37 27.55 13.57
CA CYS A 494 -6.61 28.51 14.66
C CYS A 494 -5.29 29.15 15.10
N SER A 495 -5.37 30.22 15.89
CA SER A 495 -4.17 30.87 16.45
C SER A 495 -3.41 29.91 17.40
N THR A 496 -2.11 30.15 17.57
CA THR A 496 -1.27 29.42 18.55
C THR A 496 -1.85 29.52 19.97
N ARG A 497 -2.36 30.73 20.35
CA ARG A 497 -3.01 30.93 21.65
C ARG A 497 -4.21 30.00 21.83
N THR A 498 -5.10 29.92 20.87
CA THR A 498 -6.28 29.05 20.92
C THR A 498 -5.87 27.57 20.96
N ALA A 499 -4.88 27.18 20.16
CA ALA A 499 -4.38 25.80 20.14
C ALA A 499 -3.85 25.39 21.52
N HIS A 500 -3.07 26.24 22.20
CA HIS A 500 -2.57 25.98 23.55
C HIS A 500 -3.70 25.89 24.59
N ILE A 501 -4.69 26.79 24.53
CA ILE A 501 -5.86 26.75 25.45
C ILE A 501 -6.62 25.42 25.26
N ILE A 502 -6.86 24.99 24.01
CA ILE A 502 -7.54 23.72 23.75
C ILE A 502 -6.67 22.53 24.14
N ASN A 503 -5.34 22.60 23.93
CA ASN A 503 -4.40 21.58 24.36
C ASN A 503 -4.50 21.33 25.88
N ASP A 504 -4.51 22.40 26.69
CA ASP A 504 -4.69 22.31 28.15
C ASP A 504 -6.05 21.70 28.53
N MET A 505 -7.13 22.08 27.85
CA MET A 505 -8.46 21.49 28.09
C MET A 505 -8.48 19.99 27.77
N LEU A 506 -7.76 19.56 26.72
CA LEU A 506 -7.64 18.15 26.33
C LEU A 506 -6.76 17.36 27.32
N GLN A 507 -5.70 17.95 27.87
CA GLN A 507 -4.92 17.36 28.95
C GLN A 507 -5.78 17.16 30.21
N GLU A 508 -6.55 18.16 30.61
CA GLU A 508 -7.45 18.05 31.77
C GLU A 508 -8.55 17.00 31.55
N THR A 509 -9.01 16.81 30.31
CA THR A 509 -9.95 15.73 29.97
C THR A 509 -9.32 14.35 30.25
N VAL A 510 -8.03 14.18 30.00
CA VAL A 510 -7.28 12.94 30.30
C VAL A 510 -6.92 12.85 31.79
N ASN A 511 -6.54 13.95 32.43
CA ASN A 511 -6.12 13.95 33.82
C ASN A 511 -7.29 13.68 34.80
N GLN A 512 -8.46 14.31 34.57
CA GLN A 512 -9.57 14.30 35.53
C GLN A 512 -10.93 13.98 34.92
N GLY A 513 -11.09 14.13 33.59
CA GLY A 513 -12.36 14.03 32.87
C GLY A 513 -12.73 12.64 32.38
N THR A 514 -13.37 12.61 31.21
CA THR A 514 -13.88 11.38 30.57
C THR A 514 -12.77 10.54 29.91
N GLY A 515 -11.57 11.08 29.75
CA GLY A 515 -10.44 10.48 29.05
C GLY A 515 -9.39 9.79 29.93
N THR A 516 -9.62 9.64 31.25
CA THR A 516 -8.61 9.15 32.21
C THR A 516 -8.00 7.78 31.86
N SER A 517 -8.70 6.96 31.11
CA SER A 517 -8.17 5.65 30.64
C SER A 517 -7.13 5.76 29.50
N ALA A 518 -6.91 6.97 28.96
CA ALA A 518 -5.89 7.22 27.94
C ALA A 518 -4.55 7.68 28.55
N GLN A 519 -4.52 8.05 29.82
CA GLN A 519 -3.35 8.59 30.51
C GLN A 519 -2.16 7.63 30.47
N TYR A 520 -0.97 8.18 30.24
CA TYR A 520 0.29 7.45 30.29
C TYR A 520 1.30 8.27 31.10
N ASP A 521 1.83 7.69 32.20
CA ASP A 521 2.65 8.41 33.17
C ASP A 521 4.00 8.81 32.58
N GLY A 522 4.41 10.04 32.84
CA GLY A 522 5.65 10.61 32.36
C GLY A 522 5.62 11.07 30.92
N LEU A 523 4.43 11.23 30.35
CA LEU A 523 4.20 11.83 29.05
C LEU A 523 3.06 12.86 29.14
N THR A 524 3.15 13.94 28.37
CA THR A 524 2.05 14.87 28.19
C THR A 524 1.01 14.26 27.25
N VAL A 525 -0.15 13.87 27.81
CA VAL A 525 -1.24 13.24 27.07
C VAL A 525 -2.51 14.08 27.15
N GLY A 526 -3.09 14.39 26.02
CA GLY A 526 -4.37 15.07 25.92
C GLY A 526 -5.29 14.43 24.88
N GLY A 527 -6.61 14.56 25.05
CA GLY A 527 -7.53 14.01 24.06
C GLY A 527 -9.00 14.04 24.48
N LYS A 528 -9.85 13.62 23.55
CA LYS A 528 -11.30 13.63 23.73
C LYS A 528 -11.92 12.30 23.38
N THR A 529 -12.82 11.83 24.24
CA THR A 529 -13.69 10.67 24.00
C THR A 529 -14.89 11.04 23.13
N GLY A 530 -15.30 10.12 22.26
CA GLY A 530 -16.57 10.20 21.53
C GLY A 530 -17.31 8.87 21.61
N THR A 531 -18.55 8.92 22.04
CA THR A 531 -19.49 7.79 21.95
C THR A 531 -20.71 8.32 21.19
N ALA A 532 -20.89 7.90 19.95
CA ALA A 532 -21.92 8.39 19.06
C ALA A 532 -22.91 7.29 18.70
N HIS A 533 -24.21 7.58 18.77
CA HIS A 533 -25.26 6.72 18.23
C HIS A 533 -25.14 6.65 16.70
N ILE A 534 -25.51 5.51 16.14
CA ILE A 534 -25.52 5.32 14.68
C ILE A 534 -26.88 5.66 14.13
N SER A 535 -26.91 6.47 13.07
CA SER A 535 -28.13 6.71 12.31
C SER A 535 -28.29 5.63 11.21
N GLU A 536 -29.38 4.89 11.25
CA GLU A 536 -29.82 3.96 10.21
C GLU A 536 -31.16 4.42 9.65
N LYS A 537 -31.25 4.64 8.34
CA LYS A 537 -32.48 5.10 7.64
C LYS A 537 -33.09 6.39 8.23
N GLY A 538 -32.24 7.31 8.73
CA GLY A 538 -32.67 8.59 9.30
C GLY A 538 -33.09 8.57 10.76
N HIS A 539 -33.01 7.42 11.44
CA HIS A 539 -33.29 7.27 12.88
C HIS A 539 -32.06 6.80 13.63
N TYR A 540 -31.84 7.29 14.85
CA TYR A 540 -30.79 6.79 15.72
C TYR A 540 -31.20 5.45 16.31
N VAL A 541 -30.29 4.48 16.24
CA VAL A 541 -30.47 3.11 16.77
C VAL A 541 -29.55 2.88 17.96
N GLU A 542 -29.83 1.86 18.78
CA GLU A 542 -28.97 1.45 19.91
C GLU A 542 -27.71 0.72 19.45
N LYS A 543 -27.03 1.33 18.50
CA LYS A 543 -25.71 0.93 18.04
C LYS A 543 -24.79 2.12 18.13
N TYR A 544 -23.55 1.89 18.47
CA TYR A 544 -22.62 2.96 18.81
C TYR A 544 -21.34 2.88 17.97
N HIS A 545 -20.72 4.01 17.81
CA HIS A 545 -19.31 4.15 17.49
C HIS A 545 -18.60 4.72 18.70
N SER A 546 -17.41 4.22 19.00
CA SER A 546 -16.56 4.75 20.06
C SER A 546 -15.26 5.24 19.48
N SER A 547 -14.83 6.42 19.87
CA SER A 547 -13.60 7.01 19.35
C SER A 547 -12.82 7.74 20.45
N PHE A 548 -11.52 7.88 20.21
CA PHE A 548 -10.65 8.75 20.98
C PHE A 548 -9.65 9.39 20.04
N TYR A 549 -9.59 10.71 20.04
CA TYR A 549 -8.61 11.50 19.30
C TYR A 549 -7.85 12.36 20.28
N GLY A 550 -6.54 12.40 20.13
CA GLY A 550 -5.68 13.12 21.04
C GLY A 550 -4.23 13.07 20.62
N PHE A 551 -3.37 13.38 21.56
CA PHE A 551 -1.94 13.45 21.36
C PHE A 551 -1.17 12.85 22.55
N ALA A 552 0.08 12.51 22.30
CA ALA A 552 1.06 12.13 23.31
C ALA A 552 2.41 12.74 22.92
N ASN A 553 3.05 13.43 23.88
CA ASN A 553 4.29 14.16 23.69
C ASN A 553 5.27 13.79 24.80
N ASP A 554 6.57 13.87 24.51
CA ASP A 554 7.63 13.82 25.51
C ASP A 554 8.31 15.19 25.69
N GLU A 555 9.17 15.29 26.68
CA GLU A 555 9.95 16.51 26.98
C GLU A 555 11.09 16.76 25.96
N LEU A 556 11.39 15.78 25.09
CA LEU A 556 12.39 15.91 24.04
C LEU A 556 11.82 16.57 22.77
N GLY A 557 10.53 16.87 22.76
CA GLY A 557 9.85 17.56 21.65
C GLY A 557 9.24 16.63 20.61
N HIS A 558 9.20 15.31 20.84
CA HIS A 558 8.45 14.40 19.98
C HIS A 558 6.95 14.57 20.22
N LYS A 559 6.19 14.81 19.17
CA LYS A 559 4.76 15.12 19.23
C LYS A 559 3.96 14.19 18.30
N PHE A 560 3.10 13.35 18.86
CA PHE A 560 2.26 12.46 18.08
C PHE A 560 0.78 12.76 18.24
N THR A 561 0.06 12.88 17.13
CA THR A 561 -1.41 12.88 17.08
C THR A 561 -1.87 11.46 16.81
N ILE A 562 -2.78 10.95 17.65
CA ILE A 562 -3.25 9.57 17.62
C ILE A 562 -4.77 9.55 17.57
N GLY A 563 -5.33 8.81 16.62
CA GLY A 563 -6.76 8.52 16.55
C GLY A 563 -7.02 7.03 16.77
N VAL A 564 -8.08 6.71 17.51
CA VAL A 564 -8.61 5.36 17.67
C VAL A 564 -10.11 5.36 17.40
N PHE A 565 -10.58 4.44 16.57
CA PHE A 565 -11.99 4.32 16.22
C PHE A 565 -12.47 2.88 16.30
N VAL A 566 -13.52 2.63 17.06
CA VAL A 566 -14.13 1.33 17.30
C VAL A 566 -15.52 1.31 16.67
N ILE A 567 -15.68 0.55 15.60
CA ILE A 567 -16.91 0.51 14.79
C ILE A 567 -17.84 -0.56 15.33
N LYS A 568 -19.05 -0.17 15.72
CA LYS A 568 -20.14 -1.06 16.16
C LYS A 568 -19.69 -2.10 17.19
N PRO A 569 -19.12 -1.70 18.35
CA PRO A 569 -18.87 -2.62 19.44
C PRO A 569 -20.20 -3.20 19.97
N LYS A 570 -20.21 -4.50 20.32
CA LYS A 570 -21.42 -5.21 20.76
C LYS A 570 -21.47 -5.46 22.27
N LYS A 571 -20.30 -5.55 22.95
CA LYS A 571 -20.23 -5.90 24.39
C LYS A 571 -20.06 -4.68 25.26
N VAL A 572 -19.11 -3.82 24.93
CA VAL A 572 -18.75 -2.59 25.65
C VAL A 572 -18.58 -1.49 24.64
N TYR A 573 -19.32 -0.40 24.77
CA TYR A 573 -19.37 0.67 23.75
C TYR A 573 -18.87 2.03 24.24
N PHE A 574 -18.75 2.27 25.55
CA PHE A 574 -18.21 3.56 26.04
C PHE A 574 -16.76 3.77 25.61
N ALA A 575 -16.45 4.94 25.07
CA ALA A 575 -15.11 5.27 24.61
C ALA A 575 -14.04 5.20 25.74
N SER A 576 -14.43 5.56 26.97
CA SER A 576 -13.57 5.43 28.17
C SER A 576 -13.14 3.99 28.48
N GLN A 577 -13.89 3.00 27.99
CA GLN A 577 -13.61 1.57 28.21
C GLN A 577 -13.08 0.87 26.95
N THR A 578 -13.13 1.52 25.79
CA THR A 578 -12.76 0.93 24.50
C THR A 578 -11.64 1.72 23.81
N ALA A 579 -11.94 2.88 23.23
CA ALA A 579 -10.99 3.65 22.43
C ALA A 579 -9.88 4.27 23.29
N ALA A 580 -10.19 4.84 24.47
CA ALA A 580 -9.19 5.47 25.33
C ALA A 580 -8.15 4.49 25.87
N PRO A 581 -8.48 3.30 26.42
CA PRO A 581 -7.45 2.33 26.82
C PRO A 581 -6.71 1.70 25.61
N THR A 582 -7.28 1.74 24.42
CA THR A 582 -6.56 1.34 23.19
C THR A 582 -5.51 2.38 22.82
N PHE A 583 -5.87 3.68 22.91
CA PHE A 583 -4.95 4.78 22.74
C PHE A 583 -3.76 4.66 23.72
N GLN A 584 -4.01 4.46 25.01
CA GLN A 584 -2.97 4.27 26.02
C GLN A 584 -1.99 3.15 25.66
N LYS A 585 -2.51 2.02 25.16
CA LYS A 585 -1.65 0.91 24.73
C LYS A 585 -0.80 1.25 23.52
N ILE A 586 -1.33 2.05 22.58
CA ILE A 586 -0.58 2.53 21.42
C ILE A 586 0.53 3.49 21.87
N VAL A 587 0.25 4.39 22.82
CA VAL A 587 1.29 5.22 23.44
C VAL A 587 2.38 4.35 24.08
N GLY A 588 2.00 3.26 24.79
CA GLY A 588 2.96 2.29 25.30
C GLY A 588 3.80 1.61 24.21
N MET A 589 3.26 1.42 23.00
CA MET A 589 4.06 0.92 21.87
C MET A 589 5.03 1.99 21.33
N LEU A 590 4.66 3.29 21.33
CA LEU A 590 5.59 4.37 20.99
C LEU A 590 6.78 4.42 21.94
N VAL A 591 6.53 4.25 23.25
CA VAL A 591 7.59 4.16 24.26
C VAL A 591 8.45 2.90 24.05
N LYS A 592 7.83 1.74 23.81
CA LYS A 592 8.53 0.48 23.55
C LYS A 592 9.47 0.55 22.34
N HIS A 593 9.08 1.27 21.31
CA HIS A 593 9.87 1.46 20.08
C HIS A 593 10.76 2.71 20.12
N HIS A 594 10.89 3.37 21.27
CA HIS A 594 11.73 4.55 21.50
C HIS A 594 11.36 5.77 20.64
N TYR A 595 10.09 5.88 20.22
CA TYR A 595 9.56 7.07 19.57
C TYR A 595 9.11 8.15 20.58
N LEU A 596 8.83 7.75 21.82
CA LEU A 596 8.59 8.63 22.97
C LEU A 596 9.46 8.17 24.15
N VAL A 597 9.97 9.14 24.90
CA VAL A 597 10.80 8.92 26.07
C VAL A 597 10.04 9.37 27.33
N VAL A 598 9.90 8.45 28.29
CA VAL A 598 9.18 8.73 29.54
C VAL A 598 10.07 9.53 30.48
N ASP A 599 9.57 10.67 30.96
CA ASP A 599 10.17 11.42 32.06
C ASP A 599 9.84 10.75 33.39
N LYS A 600 10.88 10.35 34.17
CA LYS A 600 10.74 9.63 35.44
C LYS A 600 10.18 10.51 36.55
N ILE A 601 10.45 11.83 36.53
CA ILE A 601 9.97 12.78 37.53
C ILE A 601 8.50 13.05 37.30
N LEU A 602 8.14 13.37 36.06
CA LEU A 602 6.74 13.56 35.63
C LEU A 602 5.91 12.30 35.92
N ALA A 603 6.46 11.11 35.66
CA ALA A 603 5.79 9.83 35.96
C ALA A 603 5.41 9.67 37.45
N LYS A 604 6.26 10.09 38.36
CA LYS A 604 5.96 10.07 39.81
C LYS A 604 4.84 11.05 40.16
N ILE A 605 4.88 12.25 39.58
CA ILE A 605 3.84 13.27 39.78
C ILE A 605 2.50 12.77 39.26
N ASP A 606 2.45 12.20 38.09
CA ASP A 606 1.24 11.66 37.46
C ASP A 606 0.64 10.51 38.27
N LEU A 607 1.48 9.63 38.82
CA LEU A 607 1.03 8.54 39.68
C LEU A 607 0.32 9.09 40.93
N SER A 608 0.95 10.04 41.63
CA SER A 608 0.38 10.69 42.83
C SER A 608 -0.94 11.40 42.51
N ARG A 609 -1.02 12.12 41.39
CA ARG A 609 -2.23 12.79 40.93
C ARG A 609 -3.35 11.77 40.67
N ARG A 610 -3.07 10.65 40.01
CA ARG A 610 -4.05 9.59 39.77
C ARG A 610 -4.61 8.97 41.02
N GLU A 611 -3.76 8.71 42.00
CA GLU A 611 -4.21 8.19 43.29
C GLU A 611 -5.15 9.17 43.99
N THR A 612 -4.82 10.46 43.98
CA THR A 612 -5.67 11.52 44.54
C THR A 612 -7.02 11.58 43.80
N VAL A 613 -7.04 11.54 42.48
CA VAL A 613 -8.28 11.55 41.69
C VAL A 613 -9.13 10.30 41.95
N ARG A 614 -8.51 9.12 42.07
CA ARG A 614 -9.22 7.88 42.41
C ARG A 614 -9.82 7.94 43.83
N ALA A 615 -9.08 8.46 44.79
CA ALA A 615 -9.58 8.65 46.14
C ALA A 615 -10.78 9.60 46.20
N ARG A 616 -10.72 10.75 45.50
CA ARG A 616 -11.86 11.69 45.37
C ARG A 616 -13.08 11.06 44.71
N LYS A 617 -12.91 10.32 43.60
CA LYS A 617 -14.02 9.62 42.93
C LYS A 617 -14.63 8.54 43.82
N ARG A 618 -13.82 7.80 44.58
CA ARG A 618 -14.30 6.80 45.57
C ARG A 618 -15.09 7.46 46.69
N ALA A 619 -14.57 8.54 47.25
CA ALA A 619 -15.27 9.29 48.28
C ALA A 619 -16.61 9.88 47.79
N ALA A 620 -16.64 10.44 46.57
CA ALA A 620 -17.88 10.95 45.98
C ALA A 620 -18.90 9.82 45.72
N TYR A 621 -18.45 8.65 45.30
CA TYR A 621 -19.31 7.47 45.13
C TYR A 621 -19.90 6.97 46.44
N LEU A 622 -19.07 6.90 47.52
CA LEU A 622 -19.53 6.50 48.85
C LEU A 622 -20.60 7.48 49.38
N ARG A 623 -20.37 8.80 49.25
CA ARG A 623 -21.36 9.81 49.63
C ARG A 623 -22.69 9.66 48.87
N LYS A 624 -22.65 9.28 47.56
CA LYS A 624 -23.88 9.00 46.80
C LYS A 624 -24.62 7.77 47.32
N ILE A 625 -23.88 6.71 47.72
CA ILE A 625 -24.47 5.52 48.37
C ILE A 625 -25.06 5.88 49.73
N GLU A 626 -24.35 6.64 50.55
CA GLU A 626 -24.82 7.10 51.87
C GLU A 626 -26.10 7.92 51.72
N ALA A 627 -26.11 8.91 50.81
CA ALA A 627 -27.31 9.70 50.55
C ALA A 627 -28.49 8.86 50.03
N TYR A 628 -28.23 7.88 49.15
CA TYR A 628 -29.25 6.94 48.66
C TYR A 628 -29.81 6.06 49.81
N ASN A 629 -28.93 5.54 50.69
CA ASN A 629 -29.34 4.74 51.82
C ASN A 629 -30.14 5.54 52.83
N GLU A 630 -29.74 6.80 53.12
CA GLU A 630 -30.51 7.72 53.98
C GLU A 630 -31.90 7.99 53.39
N GLU A 631 -31.99 8.27 52.08
CA GLU A 631 -33.26 8.55 51.39
C GLU A 631 -34.21 7.34 51.40
N HIS A 632 -33.69 6.10 51.44
CA HIS A 632 -34.46 4.88 51.41
C HIS A 632 -34.50 4.12 52.74
N GLY A 633 -34.00 4.72 53.83
CA GLY A 633 -34.04 4.11 55.17
C GLY A 633 -33.20 2.80 55.29
N ILE A 634 -32.24 2.60 54.44
CA ILE A 634 -31.34 1.42 54.44
C ILE A 634 -30.20 1.69 55.38
N LYS A 635 -30.10 0.95 56.50
CA LYS A 635 -29.00 1.05 57.47
C LYS A 635 -27.78 0.26 57.02
#